data_f828a0264b97423a4119eea8cb98e3aa
#
_entry.id   f828a0264b97423a4119eea8cb98e3aa
#
_cell.length_a   1.000
_cell.length_b   1.000
_cell.length_c   1.000
_cell.angle_alpha   90.00
_cell.angle_beta   90.00
_cell.angle_gamma   90.00
#
_symmetry.space_group_name_H-M   'P 1'
#
loop_
_entity.id
_entity.type
_entity.pdbx_description
1 polymer ?
#
loop_
_entity_poly.entity_id
_entity_poly.type
_entity_poly.pdbx_seq_one_letter_code
_entity_poly.pdbx_strand_id
1 'polypeptide(L)'
;MTAFHVRQFVSVPYFIQLMVMTTTSTTLVQFLAASAWGGITPTQGWVRGGVVGMWTTTTCAAGIIGFERHKGTLVHLVMAPVGALRSLAAVVCAAASFGLAAFPVAWCTWALLSTSVSFTGPGWEVWVRLALGAVMLLVGCLALSLVIAAMFVLTPNAIQYEGLLLVSVFVASGIVFTSTTPPVWLATVSRFLPLSVPFELLLG
;
A
#
# COMPACT_ATOMS: atom_id res chain seq x y z
N MET A 1 -17.45 12.51 5.06
CA MET A 1 -16.75 12.60 3.77
C MET A 1 -15.99 11.33 3.46
N THR A 2 -15.09 10.86 4.31
CA THR A 2 -14.29 9.63 4.06
C THR A 2 -15.17 8.43 3.73
N ALA A 3 -16.26 8.17 4.47
CA ALA A 3 -17.17 7.07 4.19
C ALA A 3 -17.84 7.15 2.80
N PHE A 4 -18.12 8.33 2.30
CA PHE A 4 -18.64 8.54 0.95
C PHE A 4 -17.60 8.13 -0.10
N HIS A 5 -16.34 8.56 0.07
CA HIS A 5 -15.25 8.20 -0.84
C HIS A 5 -14.90 6.73 -0.76
N VAL A 6 -14.95 6.09 0.41
CA VAL A 6 -14.77 4.63 0.52
C VAL A 6 -15.82 3.90 -0.31
N ARG A 7 -17.10 4.32 -0.20
CA ARG A 7 -18.18 3.72 -1.00
C ARG A 7 -17.94 3.92 -2.51
N GLN A 8 -17.42 5.08 -2.89
CA GLN A 8 -17.05 5.37 -4.27
C GLN A 8 -15.92 4.45 -4.76
N PHE A 9 -14.87 4.25 -3.97
CA PHE A 9 -13.79 3.31 -4.31
C PHE A 9 -14.30 1.88 -4.49
N VAL A 10 -15.19 1.42 -3.60
CA VAL A 10 -15.83 0.10 -3.71
C VAL A 10 -16.77 0.00 -4.92
N SER A 11 -17.41 1.07 -5.34
CA SER A 11 -18.34 1.05 -6.48
C SER A 11 -17.64 1.10 -7.84
N VAL A 12 -16.37 1.49 -7.90
CA VAL A 12 -15.61 1.58 -9.16
C VAL A 12 -14.77 0.32 -9.35
N PRO A 13 -15.09 -0.53 -10.34
CA PRO A 13 -14.39 -1.82 -10.55
C PRO A 13 -12.88 -1.70 -10.71
N TYR A 14 -12.41 -0.61 -11.29
CA TYR A 14 -10.99 -0.35 -11.49
C TYR A 14 -10.16 -0.44 -10.20
N PHE A 15 -10.62 0.18 -9.10
CA PHE A 15 -9.88 0.17 -7.84
C PHE A 15 -9.85 -1.21 -7.18
N ILE A 16 -10.97 -1.94 -7.28
CA ILE A 16 -11.02 -3.33 -6.79
C ILE A 16 -10.07 -4.20 -7.60
N GLN A 17 -10.11 -4.10 -8.93
CA GLN A 17 -9.23 -4.87 -9.81
C GLN A 17 -7.76 -4.53 -9.54
N LEU A 18 -7.41 -3.25 -9.42
CA LEU A 18 -6.05 -2.81 -9.12
C LEU A 18 -5.56 -3.43 -7.80
N MET A 19 -6.35 -3.29 -6.73
CA MET A 19 -5.99 -3.83 -5.41
C MET A 19 -5.85 -5.36 -5.46
N VAL A 20 -6.84 -6.05 -6.02
CA VAL A 20 -6.84 -7.53 -6.07
C VAL A 20 -5.68 -8.02 -6.93
N MET A 21 -5.48 -7.47 -8.12
CA MET A 21 -4.42 -7.89 -9.04
C MET A 21 -3.03 -7.66 -8.47
N THR A 22 -2.76 -6.48 -7.90
CA THR A 22 -1.44 -6.19 -7.30
C THR A 22 -1.17 -7.05 -6.09
N THR A 23 -2.17 -7.24 -5.24
CA THR A 23 -2.06 -8.06 -4.03
C THR A 23 -1.85 -9.53 -4.38
N THR A 24 -2.68 -10.10 -5.25
CA THR A 24 -2.60 -11.51 -5.65
C THR A 24 -1.32 -11.81 -6.41
N SER A 25 -0.92 -10.95 -7.36
CA SER A 25 0.33 -11.12 -8.11
C SER A 25 1.55 -11.09 -7.19
N THR A 26 1.61 -10.13 -6.26
CA THR A 26 2.73 -10.05 -5.31
C THR A 26 2.74 -11.25 -4.38
N THR A 27 1.59 -11.66 -3.86
CA THR A 27 1.48 -12.83 -2.98
C THR A 27 1.88 -14.11 -3.72
N LEU A 28 1.49 -14.26 -4.99
CA LEU A 28 1.91 -15.38 -5.84
C LEU A 28 3.42 -15.41 -6.03
N VAL A 29 4.05 -14.26 -6.33
CA VAL A 29 5.51 -14.17 -6.47
C VAL A 29 6.21 -14.56 -5.17
N GLN A 30 5.71 -14.10 -4.02
CA GLN A 30 6.26 -14.47 -2.72
C GLN A 30 6.11 -15.97 -2.43
N PHE A 31 4.97 -16.57 -2.81
CA PHE A 31 4.73 -18.00 -2.68
C PHE A 31 5.68 -18.82 -3.55
N LEU A 32 5.85 -18.42 -4.82
CA LEU A 32 6.80 -19.08 -5.73
C LEU A 32 8.25 -18.94 -5.23
N ALA A 33 8.62 -17.78 -4.72
CA ALA A 33 9.92 -17.56 -4.11
C ALA A 33 10.13 -18.45 -2.87
N ALA A 34 9.12 -18.58 -2.01
CA ALA A 34 9.16 -19.45 -0.85
C ALA A 34 9.31 -20.94 -1.24
N SER A 35 8.61 -21.36 -2.30
CA SER A 35 8.68 -22.75 -2.79
C SER A 35 9.99 -23.07 -3.52
N ALA A 36 10.58 -22.09 -4.23
CA ALA A 36 11.79 -22.31 -5.02
C ALA A 36 13.08 -22.20 -4.20
N TRP A 37 13.15 -21.23 -3.29
CA TRP A 37 14.39 -20.91 -2.55
C TRP A 37 14.27 -21.12 -1.04
N GLY A 38 13.05 -21.26 -0.51
CA GLY A 38 12.82 -21.35 0.93
C GLY A 38 13.07 -20.01 1.65
N GLY A 39 13.14 -20.06 2.99
CA GLY A 39 13.49 -18.90 3.82
C GLY A 39 12.41 -17.85 4.03
N ILE A 40 11.25 -17.98 3.38
CA ILE A 40 10.10 -17.08 3.56
C ILE A 40 9.03 -17.83 4.35
N THR A 41 8.67 -17.32 5.52
CA THR A 41 7.55 -17.89 6.28
C THR A 41 6.21 -17.54 5.63
N PRO A 42 5.17 -18.35 5.82
CA PRO A 42 3.83 -18.05 5.31
C PRO A 42 3.34 -16.66 5.70
N THR A 43 3.56 -16.28 6.96
CA THR A 43 3.19 -14.94 7.47
C THR A 43 3.92 -13.83 6.73
N GLN A 44 5.22 -13.96 6.52
CA GLN A 44 6.00 -12.97 5.76
C GLN A 44 5.51 -12.84 4.32
N GLY A 45 5.19 -13.95 3.67
CA GLY A 45 4.76 -13.96 2.28
C GLY A 45 3.46 -13.20 2.04
N TRP A 46 2.39 -13.54 2.77
CA TRP A 46 1.11 -12.87 2.57
C TRP A 46 1.09 -11.44 3.13
N VAL A 47 1.81 -11.16 4.23
CA VAL A 47 1.94 -9.79 4.75
C VAL A 47 2.57 -8.86 3.72
N ARG A 48 3.63 -9.29 3.05
CA ARG A 48 4.26 -8.51 1.96
C ARG A 48 3.28 -8.22 0.84
N GLY A 49 2.50 -9.22 0.42
CA GLY A 49 1.45 -9.02 -0.58
C GLY A 49 0.41 -7.98 -0.14
N GLY A 50 -0.03 -8.04 1.11
CA GLY A 50 -0.96 -7.07 1.69
C GLY A 50 -0.40 -5.64 1.75
N VAL A 51 0.86 -5.50 2.16
CA VAL A 51 1.55 -4.19 2.21
C VAL A 51 1.66 -3.57 0.82
N VAL A 52 2.03 -4.35 -0.19
CA VAL A 52 2.13 -3.87 -1.57
C VAL A 52 0.78 -3.46 -2.11
N GLY A 53 -0.26 -4.28 -1.90
CA GLY A 53 -1.61 -3.95 -2.33
C GLY A 53 -2.15 -2.69 -1.66
N MET A 54 -1.94 -2.55 -0.37
CA MET A 54 -2.32 -1.34 0.38
C MET A 54 -1.57 -0.10 -0.13
N TRP A 55 -0.24 -0.19 -0.31
CA TRP A 55 0.58 0.89 -0.83
C TRP A 55 0.10 1.34 -2.20
N THR A 56 -0.03 0.41 -3.15
CA THR A 56 -0.47 0.70 -4.52
C THR A 56 -1.85 1.36 -4.55
N THR A 57 -2.78 0.87 -3.75
CA THR A 57 -4.14 1.44 -3.68
C THR A 57 -4.13 2.85 -3.11
N THR A 58 -3.31 3.11 -2.10
CA THR A 58 -3.24 4.42 -1.45
C THR A 58 -2.56 5.45 -2.35
N THR A 59 -1.50 5.07 -3.06
CA THR A 59 -0.79 5.95 -4.00
C THR A 59 -1.61 6.27 -5.25
N CYS A 60 -2.46 5.33 -5.69
CA CYS A 60 -3.40 5.59 -6.79
C CYS A 60 -4.35 6.77 -6.47
N ALA A 61 -4.71 6.99 -5.20
CA ALA A 61 -5.49 8.16 -4.82
C ALA A 61 -4.74 9.48 -4.98
N ALA A 62 -3.42 9.48 -4.77
CA ALA A 62 -2.58 10.64 -5.06
C ALA A 62 -2.51 10.90 -6.57
N GLY A 63 -2.44 9.84 -7.39
CA GLY A 63 -2.50 9.91 -8.85
C GLY A 63 -3.80 10.52 -9.37
N ILE A 64 -4.96 10.22 -8.75
CA ILE A 64 -6.24 10.84 -9.09
C ILE A 64 -6.15 12.36 -8.96
N ILE A 65 -5.50 12.89 -7.94
CA ILE A 65 -5.33 14.33 -7.74
C ILE A 65 -4.50 14.93 -8.88
N GLY A 66 -3.45 14.26 -9.31
CA GLY A 66 -2.65 14.65 -10.49
C GLY A 66 -3.49 14.66 -11.78
N PHE A 67 -4.37 13.67 -11.94
CA PHE A 67 -5.26 13.56 -13.07
C PHE A 67 -6.33 14.67 -13.10
N GLU A 68 -6.93 15.01 -11.94
CA GLU A 68 -7.86 16.13 -11.80
C GLU A 68 -7.18 17.46 -12.15
N ARG A 69 -5.92 17.63 -11.78
CA ARG A 69 -5.14 18.78 -12.20
C ARG A 69 -4.95 18.84 -13.72
N HIS A 70 -4.60 17.71 -14.34
CA HIS A 70 -4.40 17.65 -15.79
C HIS A 70 -5.68 17.98 -16.57
N LYS A 71 -6.83 17.56 -16.05
CA LYS A 71 -8.15 17.90 -16.61
C LYS A 71 -8.61 19.33 -16.32
N GLY A 72 -7.93 20.07 -15.47
CA GLY A 72 -8.36 21.40 -15.04
C GLY A 72 -9.51 21.40 -14.01
N THR A 73 -9.94 20.24 -13.55
CA THR A 73 -11.06 20.09 -12.61
C THR A 73 -10.64 20.29 -11.15
N LEU A 74 -9.34 20.35 -10.86
CA LEU A 74 -8.80 20.60 -9.53
C LEU A 74 -9.32 21.93 -8.93
N VAL A 75 -9.63 22.94 -9.78
CA VAL A 75 -10.18 24.22 -9.34
C VAL A 75 -11.51 24.02 -8.60
N HIS A 76 -12.37 23.14 -9.04
CA HIS A 76 -13.64 22.85 -8.37
C HIS A 76 -13.43 22.20 -6.99
N LEU A 77 -12.37 21.40 -6.85
CA LEU A 77 -12.00 20.79 -5.58
C LEU A 77 -11.45 21.81 -4.58
N VAL A 78 -10.65 22.77 -5.08
CA VAL A 78 -10.07 23.87 -4.28
C VAL A 78 -11.13 24.88 -3.87
N MET A 79 -12.10 25.18 -4.74
CA MET A 79 -13.20 26.12 -4.49
C MET A 79 -14.34 25.51 -3.68
N ALA A 80 -14.25 24.21 -3.33
CA ALA A 80 -15.27 23.57 -2.52
C ALA A 80 -15.39 24.24 -1.12
N PRO A 81 -16.61 24.43 -0.60
CA PRO A 81 -16.84 25.16 0.67
C PRO A 81 -16.21 24.46 1.88
N VAL A 82 -15.78 23.22 1.74
CA VAL A 82 -15.16 22.40 2.80
C VAL A 82 -13.65 22.64 2.97
N GLY A 83 -13.03 23.33 2.02
CA GLY A 83 -11.59 23.56 1.98
C GLY A 83 -10.83 22.43 1.29
N ALA A 84 -9.92 22.79 0.40
CA ALA A 84 -9.15 21.89 -0.46
C ALA A 84 -8.41 20.80 0.32
N LEU A 85 -7.71 21.19 1.40
CA LEU A 85 -6.90 20.25 2.18
C LEU A 85 -7.75 19.13 2.82
N ARG A 86 -8.94 19.49 3.36
CA ARG A 86 -9.84 18.51 3.96
C ARG A 86 -10.42 17.55 2.93
N SER A 87 -10.72 18.06 1.74
CA SER A 87 -11.23 17.24 0.64
C SER A 87 -10.16 16.26 0.14
N LEU A 88 -8.94 16.73 -0.09
CA LEU A 88 -7.80 15.89 -0.50
C LEU A 88 -7.47 14.84 0.55
N ALA A 89 -7.40 15.24 1.82
CA ALA A 89 -7.15 14.32 2.92
C ALA A 89 -8.25 13.25 3.03
N ALA A 90 -9.52 13.61 2.81
CA ALA A 90 -10.62 12.66 2.85
C ALA A 90 -10.52 11.59 1.76
N VAL A 91 -10.08 11.95 0.55
CA VAL A 91 -9.86 11.00 -0.56
C VAL A 91 -8.71 10.04 -0.23
N VAL A 92 -7.56 10.57 0.22
CA VAL A 92 -6.39 9.75 0.57
C VAL A 92 -6.70 8.84 1.77
N CYS A 93 -7.40 9.33 2.80
CA CYS A 93 -7.85 8.52 3.93
C CYS A 93 -8.81 7.40 3.49
N ALA A 94 -9.70 7.69 2.55
CA ALA A 94 -10.62 6.68 2.03
C ALA A 94 -9.88 5.57 1.26
N ALA A 95 -8.92 5.94 0.43
CA ALA A 95 -8.11 4.98 -0.32
C ALA A 95 -7.24 4.12 0.60
N ALA A 96 -6.62 4.71 1.61
CA ALA A 96 -5.83 3.97 2.59
C ALA A 96 -6.69 3.00 3.41
N SER A 97 -7.89 3.43 3.82
CA SER A 97 -8.85 2.57 4.52
C SER A 97 -9.33 1.42 3.63
N PHE A 98 -9.60 1.69 2.35
CA PHE A 98 -9.95 0.67 1.36
C PHE A 98 -8.77 -0.28 1.11
N GLY A 99 -7.54 0.23 1.07
CA GLY A 99 -6.32 -0.53 0.90
C GLY A 99 -6.08 -1.56 2.01
N LEU A 100 -6.62 -1.39 3.22
CA LEU A 100 -6.57 -2.41 4.27
C LEU A 100 -7.19 -3.75 3.85
N ALA A 101 -8.13 -3.74 2.90
CA ALA A 101 -8.71 -4.96 2.35
C ALA A 101 -7.69 -5.82 1.57
N ALA A 102 -6.52 -5.28 1.23
CA ALA A 102 -5.44 -6.05 0.63
C ALA A 102 -4.91 -7.16 1.55
N PHE A 103 -4.93 -6.97 2.88
CA PHE A 103 -4.45 -7.99 3.83
C PHE A 103 -5.29 -9.27 3.81
N PRO A 104 -6.62 -9.23 3.96
CA PRO A 104 -7.43 -10.44 3.82
C PRO A 104 -7.36 -11.06 2.42
N VAL A 105 -7.24 -10.25 1.34
CA VAL A 105 -7.04 -10.78 -0.02
C VAL A 105 -5.72 -11.53 -0.13
N ALA A 106 -4.61 -10.97 0.39
CA ALA A 106 -3.31 -11.63 0.41
C ALA A 106 -3.34 -12.94 1.20
N TRP A 107 -3.96 -12.91 2.38
CA TRP A 107 -4.11 -14.09 3.22
C TRP A 107 -4.93 -15.19 2.51
N CYS A 108 -6.07 -14.86 1.93
CA CYS A 108 -6.88 -15.81 1.15
C CYS A 108 -6.09 -16.38 -0.03
N THR A 109 -5.35 -15.53 -0.76
CA THR A 109 -4.52 -15.97 -1.89
C THR A 109 -3.46 -16.97 -1.42
N TRP A 110 -2.76 -16.68 -0.33
CA TRP A 110 -1.77 -17.60 0.23
C TRP A 110 -2.39 -18.91 0.69
N ALA A 111 -3.54 -18.85 1.39
CA ALA A 111 -4.26 -20.04 1.85
C ALA A 111 -4.72 -20.93 0.69
N LEU A 112 -5.15 -20.35 -0.43
CA LEU A 112 -5.53 -21.10 -1.63
C LEU A 112 -4.34 -21.77 -2.33
N LEU A 113 -3.16 -21.16 -2.28
CA LEU A 113 -1.94 -21.70 -2.88
C LEU A 113 -1.31 -22.79 -2.01
N SER A 114 -1.45 -22.70 -0.68
CA SER A 114 -0.84 -23.62 0.29
C SER A 114 -1.75 -24.82 0.61
N THR A 115 -2.08 -25.62 -0.38
CA THR A 115 -3.01 -26.77 -0.25
C THR A 115 -2.55 -27.88 0.70
N SER A 116 -1.31 -27.87 1.17
CA SER A 116 -0.71 -28.92 2.01
C SER A 116 -0.23 -28.44 3.39
N VAL A 117 -0.37 -27.17 3.71
CA VAL A 117 0.05 -26.66 5.03
C VAL A 117 -1.15 -26.62 5.96
N SER A 118 -1.09 -27.38 7.07
CA SER A 118 -1.98 -27.17 8.19
C SER A 118 -1.79 -25.73 8.67
N PHE A 119 -2.72 -24.88 8.31
CA PHE A 119 -2.75 -23.50 8.71
C PHE A 119 -3.16 -23.43 10.18
N THR A 120 -2.20 -23.72 11.06
CA THR A 120 -2.34 -23.38 12.47
C THR A 120 -2.39 -21.87 12.53
N GLY A 121 -3.58 -21.36 12.80
CA GLY A 121 -3.80 -19.91 12.87
C GLY A 121 -2.74 -19.26 13.77
N PRO A 122 -2.23 -18.11 13.42
CA PRO A 122 -1.26 -17.40 14.25
C PRO A 122 -1.86 -17.17 15.64
N GLY A 123 -1.05 -17.32 16.68
CA GLY A 123 -1.47 -17.02 18.05
C GLY A 123 -1.99 -15.58 18.17
N TRP A 124 -2.78 -15.29 19.21
CA TRP A 124 -3.37 -13.97 19.41
C TRP A 124 -2.34 -12.82 19.40
N GLU A 125 -1.12 -13.09 19.85
CA GLU A 125 -0.01 -12.12 19.84
C GLU A 125 0.37 -11.67 18.42
N VAL A 126 0.32 -12.58 17.45
CA VAL A 126 0.58 -12.27 16.05
C VAL A 126 -0.53 -11.38 15.48
N TRP A 127 -1.80 -11.65 15.85
CA TRP A 127 -2.92 -10.81 15.44
C TRP A 127 -2.82 -9.39 16.00
N VAL A 128 -2.41 -9.24 17.26
CA VAL A 128 -2.18 -7.91 17.87
C VAL A 128 -1.06 -7.16 17.15
N ARG A 129 0.06 -7.83 16.88
CA ARG A 129 1.17 -7.22 16.12
C ARG A 129 0.74 -6.84 14.71
N LEU A 130 -0.01 -7.69 14.02
CA LEU A 130 -0.54 -7.40 12.69
C LEU A 130 -1.47 -6.20 12.70
N ALA A 131 -2.37 -6.12 13.68
CA ALA A 131 -3.27 -4.98 13.82
C ALA A 131 -2.51 -3.67 14.09
N LEU A 132 -1.56 -3.69 15.01
CA LEU A 132 -0.73 -2.52 15.31
C LEU A 132 0.11 -2.11 14.10
N GLY A 133 0.79 -3.06 13.46
CA GLY A 133 1.57 -2.81 12.26
C GLY A 133 0.73 -2.29 11.09
N ALA A 134 -0.49 -2.82 10.90
CA ALA A 134 -1.42 -2.33 9.87
C ALA A 134 -1.88 -0.88 10.14
N VAL A 135 -2.12 -0.52 11.41
CA VAL A 135 -2.47 0.87 11.77
C VAL A 135 -1.28 1.80 11.55
N MET A 136 -0.07 1.41 11.96
CA MET A 136 1.13 2.21 11.72
C MET A 136 1.43 2.34 10.23
N LEU A 137 1.24 1.26 9.46
CA LEU A 137 1.39 1.27 8.01
C LEU A 137 0.37 2.21 7.34
N LEU A 138 -0.89 2.20 7.83
CA LEU A 138 -1.93 3.10 7.35
C LEU A 138 -1.50 4.56 7.55
N VAL A 139 -1.00 4.92 8.72
CA VAL A 139 -0.51 6.27 9.00
C VAL A 139 0.69 6.62 8.11
N GLY A 140 1.63 5.70 7.92
CA GLY A 140 2.79 5.89 7.04
C GLY A 140 2.38 6.07 5.57
N CYS A 141 1.46 5.24 5.07
CA CYS A 141 0.91 5.36 3.72
C CYS A 141 0.17 6.70 3.53
N LEU A 142 -0.63 7.11 4.52
CA LEU A 142 -1.31 8.41 4.49
C LEU A 142 -0.34 9.57 4.40
N ALA A 143 0.66 9.61 5.27
CA ALA A 143 1.65 10.67 5.29
C ALA A 143 2.38 10.78 3.95
N LEU A 144 2.85 9.65 3.42
CA LEU A 144 3.62 9.63 2.18
C LEU A 144 2.73 9.95 0.96
N SER A 145 1.50 9.45 0.92
CA SER A 145 0.57 9.76 -0.16
C SER A 145 0.14 11.22 -0.17
N LEU A 146 0.04 11.88 1.00
CA LEU A 146 -0.20 13.31 1.06
C LEU A 146 0.98 14.12 0.52
N VAL A 147 2.22 13.68 0.78
CA VAL A 147 3.42 14.31 0.20
C VAL A 147 3.44 14.13 -1.32
N ILE A 148 3.15 12.94 -1.83
CA ILE A 148 3.07 12.67 -3.27
C ILE A 148 1.95 13.51 -3.91
N ALA A 149 0.79 13.59 -3.27
CA ALA A 149 -0.33 14.43 -3.72
C ALA A 149 0.06 15.91 -3.80
N ALA A 150 0.78 16.42 -2.79
CA ALA A 150 1.30 17.78 -2.80
C ALA A 150 2.30 18.02 -3.95
N MET A 151 3.18 17.05 -4.22
CA MET A 151 4.09 17.10 -5.37
C MET A 151 3.30 17.15 -6.69
N PHE A 152 2.23 16.36 -6.83
CA PHE A 152 1.40 16.39 -8.04
C PHE A 152 0.63 17.69 -8.22
N VAL A 153 0.26 18.35 -7.12
CA VAL A 153 -0.34 19.68 -7.18
C VAL A 153 0.67 20.74 -7.62
N LEU A 154 1.92 20.63 -7.22
CA LEU A 154 2.95 21.62 -7.49
C LEU A 154 3.63 21.44 -8.86
N THR A 155 3.83 20.19 -9.30
CA THR A 155 4.62 19.87 -10.49
C THR A 155 3.70 19.64 -11.71
N PRO A 156 3.86 20.40 -12.81
CA PRO A 156 3.14 20.10 -14.04
C PRO A 156 3.63 18.77 -14.63
N ASN A 157 2.69 17.99 -15.19
CA ASN A 157 2.96 16.66 -15.79
C ASN A 157 3.52 15.60 -14.81
N ALA A 158 3.39 15.81 -13.50
CA ALA A 158 3.89 14.88 -12.47
C ALA A 158 3.27 13.47 -12.59
N ILE A 159 2.09 13.34 -13.18
CA ILE A 159 1.43 12.07 -13.41
C ILE A 159 2.27 11.09 -14.25
N GLN A 160 3.14 11.60 -15.13
CA GLN A 160 4.04 10.76 -15.94
C GLN A 160 5.13 10.09 -15.09
N TYR A 161 5.44 10.66 -13.93
CA TYR A 161 6.45 10.14 -12.99
C TYR A 161 5.85 9.34 -11.85
N GLU A 162 4.52 9.15 -11.82
CA GLU A 162 3.82 8.42 -10.77
C GLU A 162 4.39 7.01 -10.59
N GLY A 163 4.53 6.26 -11.68
CA GLY A 163 5.08 4.92 -11.66
C GLY A 163 6.52 4.88 -11.15
N LEU A 164 7.34 5.85 -11.54
CA LEU A 164 8.73 5.95 -11.08
C LEU A 164 8.80 6.21 -9.58
N LEU A 165 8.01 7.16 -9.07
CA LEU A 165 7.93 7.46 -7.63
C LEU A 165 7.46 6.24 -6.83
N LEU A 166 6.41 5.56 -7.31
CA LEU A 166 5.85 4.39 -6.66
C LEU A 166 6.89 3.28 -6.54
N VAL A 167 7.58 2.95 -7.62
CA VAL A 167 8.62 1.91 -7.65
C VAL A 167 9.82 2.33 -6.78
N SER A 168 10.25 3.60 -6.86
CA SER A 168 11.39 4.09 -6.07
C SER A 168 11.14 3.97 -4.57
N VAL A 169 9.97 4.38 -4.10
CA VAL A 169 9.59 4.26 -2.69
C VAL A 169 9.48 2.80 -2.28
N PHE A 170 8.94 1.96 -3.15
CA PHE A 170 8.79 0.53 -2.90
C PHE A 170 10.15 -0.17 -2.75
N VAL A 171 11.10 0.13 -3.64
CA VAL A 171 12.47 -0.40 -3.54
C VAL A 171 13.19 0.16 -2.32
N ALA A 172 13.09 1.47 -2.08
CA ALA A 172 13.74 2.14 -0.96
C ALA A 172 13.21 1.70 0.41
N SER A 173 11.93 1.29 0.51
CA SER A 173 11.35 0.77 1.76
C SER A 173 11.84 -0.64 2.13
N GLY A 174 12.60 -1.30 1.26
CA GLY A 174 13.15 -2.63 1.52
C GLY A 174 12.15 -3.78 1.37
N ILE A 175 10.92 -3.51 0.97
CA ILE A 175 9.84 -4.52 0.82
C ILE A 175 10.20 -5.58 -0.23
N VAL A 176 11.01 -5.21 -1.22
CA VAL A 176 11.45 -6.09 -2.33
C VAL A 176 12.44 -7.16 -1.86
N PHE A 177 13.25 -6.87 -0.84
CA PHE A 177 14.32 -7.76 -0.42
C PHE A 177 13.79 -8.88 0.47
N THR A 178 13.89 -10.11 -0.01
CA THR A 178 13.31 -11.29 0.67
C THR A 178 14.28 -12.01 1.60
N SER A 179 15.57 -12.05 1.29
CA SER A 179 16.49 -12.93 2.02
C SER A 179 17.91 -12.40 2.16
N THR A 180 18.26 -11.35 1.47
CA THR A 180 19.61 -10.75 1.55
C THR A 180 19.57 -9.50 2.40
N THR A 181 20.59 -9.32 3.23
CA THR A 181 20.82 -8.05 3.90
C THR A 181 20.87 -6.95 2.85
N PRO A 182 19.99 -5.95 2.92
CA PRO A 182 20.00 -4.87 1.95
C PRO A 182 21.39 -4.17 2.00
N PRO A 183 21.86 -3.61 0.89
CA PRO A 183 23.09 -2.82 0.90
C PRO A 183 23.03 -1.74 2.00
N VAL A 184 24.15 -1.46 2.65
CA VAL A 184 24.22 -0.56 3.82
C VAL A 184 23.57 0.81 3.54
N TRP A 185 23.78 1.35 2.32
CA TRP A 185 23.17 2.62 1.91
C TRP A 185 21.63 2.55 1.85
N LEU A 186 21.09 1.40 1.40
CA LEU A 186 19.66 1.20 1.31
C LEU A 186 19.04 1.01 2.70
N ALA A 187 19.70 0.28 3.59
CA ALA A 187 19.29 0.13 4.98
C ALA A 187 19.27 1.50 5.72
N THR A 188 20.14 2.42 5.32
CA THR A 188 20.12 3.78 5.86
C THR A 188 18.94 4.58 5.30
N VAL A 189 18.69 4.51 4.00
CA VAL A 189 17.56 5.21 3.34
C VAL A 189 16.22 4.67 3.84
N SER A 190 16.09 3.36 4.00
CA SER A 190 14.83 2.74 4.46
C SER A 190 14.39 3.25 5.83
N ARG A 191 15.33 3.53 6.74
CA ARG A 191 15.02 4.06 8.10
C ARG A 191 14.34 5.42 8.09
N PHE A 192 14.54 6.22 7.05
CA PHE A 192 13.87 7.52 6.88
C PHE A 192 12.48 7.40 6.28
N LEU A 193 12.13 6.23 5.74
CA LEU A 193 10.81 6.02 5.14
C LEU A 193 9.81 5.58 6.21
N PRO A 194 8.65 6.21 6.29
CA PRO A 194 7.64 5.87 7.29
C PRO A 194 7.01 4.49 7.09
N LEU A 195 7.35 3.80 6.00
CA LEU A 195 6.87 2.45 5.68
C LEU A 195 7.75 1.33 6.25
N SER A 196 9.04 1.58 6.50
CA SER A 196 9.98 0.54 6.91
C SER A 196 9.70 0.02 8.32
N VAL A 197 9.49 0.91 9.28
CA VAL A 197 9.23 0.54 10.68
C VAL A 197 7.94 -0.29 10.83
N PRO A 198 6.77 0.14 10.27
CA PRO A 198 5.58 -0.70 10.28
C PRO A 198 5.77 -2.04 9.58
N PHE A 199 6.57 -2.05 8.50
CA PHE A 199 6.86 -3.26 7.76
C PHE A 199 7.70 -4.26 8.58
N GLU A 200 8.76 -3.81 9.24
CA GLU A 200 9.55 -4.64 10.16
C GLU A 200 8.69 -5.18 11.31
N LEU A 201 7.82 -4.36 11.90
CA LEU A 201 6.90 -4.78 12.95
C LEU A 201 5.92 -5.87 12.47
N LEU A 202 5.48 -5.79 11.23
CA LEU A 202 4.58 -6.78 10.62
C LEU A 202 5.27 -8.12 10.34
N LEU A 203 6.57 -8.09 10.10
CA LEU A 203 7.35 -9.30 9.81
C LEU A 203 7.86 -10.01 11.08
N GLY A 204 7.89 -9.30 12.24
CA GLY A 204 8.24 -9.83 13.55
C GLY A 204 9.66 -10.17 13.72
#